data_7443b251145809033857ee90a614aa04
#
_entry.id   7443b251145809033857ee90a614aa04
#
_cell.length_a   1.000
_cell.length_b   1.000
_cell.length_c   1.000
_cell.angle_alpha   90.00
_cell.angle_beta   90.00
_cell.angle_gamma   90.00
#
_symmetry.space_group_name_H-M   'P 1'
#
loop_
_entity.id
_entity.type
_entity.pdbx_description
1 polymer ?
#
loop_
_entity_poly.entity_id
_entity_poly.type
_entity_poly.pdbx_seq_one_letter_code
_entity_poly.pdbx_strand_id
1 'polypeptide(L)'
;MRHDKKEKIDIVLKYLPSIFTSLAEKDTDSLCEIRLRADRPVALVFSGRTDYITKSGRLTGFYSSDLFSFSRTEIEEIFIRLCGYSVHSLTNNIADGFITLDGGIRIGVYGTAVVRDGKITSVRNVEGLNIRIPAEYKGCALPIYNRLFRGRMPNTVICGAPMSGKTTVLRDLCRLISDEEHKKITVIDERCEMSGYDLGINTDVLKNYPKAQGIGIAVRTLSPDVVICDEIGSVKEAEELCTLVNCGVKFIVTMHCSELYELKRRPQFNLLSEAGATEACVFLNEKDFTVKKILMNRS
;
A
#
# COMPACT_ATOMS: atom_id res chain seq x y z
N MET A 1 -10.39 -13.17 -3.28
CA MET A 1 -8.96 -13.37 -2.97
C MET A 1 -8.18 -14.02 -4.10
N ARG A 2 -8.58 -15.17 -4.64
CA ARG A 2 -7.81 -15.86 -5.70
C ARG A 2 -7.67 -15.08 -7.01
N HIS A 3 -8.69 -14.37 -7.45
CA HIS A 3 -8.70 -13.69 -8.76
C HIS A 3 -7.72 -12.50 -8.79
N ASP A 4 -7.72 -11.66 -7.76
CA ASP A 4 -6.90 -10.45 -7.69
C ASP A 4 -5.39 -10.73 -7.60
N LYS A 5 -4.99 -11.71 -6.78
CA LYS A 5 -3.57 -12.06 -6.63
C LYS A 5 -3.00 -12.69 -7.90
N LYS A 6 -3.82 -13.48 -8.61
CA LYS A 6 -3.47 -14.04 -9.91
C LYS A 6 -3.22 -12.93 -10.93
N GLU A 7 -4.09 -11.94 -11.00
CA GLU A 7 -3.94 -10.79 -11.90
C GLU A 7 -2.62 -10.04 -11.63
N LYS A 8 -2.28 -9.82 -10.36
CA LYS A 8 -1.00 -9.19 -9.96
C LYS A 8 0.21 -10.02 -10.38
N ILE A 9 0.13 -11.34 -10.25
CA ILE A 9 1.18 -12.24 -10.71
C ILE A 9 1.29 -12.17 -12.24
N ASP A 10 0.18 -12.18 -12.96
CA ASP A 10 0.16 -12.06 -14.42
C ASP A 10 0.78 -10.74 -14.90
N ILE A 11 0.61 -9.64 -14.16
CA ILE A 11 1.32 -8.37 -14.43
C ILE A 11 2.84 -8.58 -14.36
N VAL A 12 3.33 -9.23 -13.30
CA VAL A 12 4.77 -9.50 -13.12
C VAL A 12 5.32 -10.43 -14.20
N LEU A 13 4.57 -11.47 -14.54
CA LEU A 13 5.00 -12.48 -15.52
C LEU A 13 5.23 -11.90 -16.94
N LYS A 14 4.61 -10.76 -17.27
CA LYS A 14 4.89 -10.05 -18.54
C LYS A 14 6.34 -9.58 -18.67
N TYR A 15 7.03 -9.40 -17.57
CA TYR A 15 8.42 -8.93 -17.51
C TYR A 15 9.42 -10.08 -17.34
N LEU A 16 8.96 -11.29 -17.01
CA LEU A 16 9.79 -12.45 -16.73
C LEU A 16 9.79 -13.43 -17.93
N PRO A 17 10.83 -14.27 -18.09
CA PRO A 17 10.85 -15.31 -19.10
C PRO A 17 9.75 -16.34 -18.94
N SER A 18 9.44 -17.07 -20.03
CA SER A 18 8.39 -18.10 -20.07
C SER A 18 8.58 -19.25 -19.06
N ILE A 19 9.77 -19.47 -18.55
CA ILE A 19 10.05 -20.44 -17.48
C ILE A 19 9.18 -20.19 -16.21
N PHE A 20 8.69 -18.95 -16.03
CA PHE A 20 7.83 -18.56 -14.91
C PHE A 20 6.33 -18.81 -15.16
N THR A 21 5.93 -19.20 -16.37
CA THR A 21 4.50 -19.44 -16.69
C THR A 21 3.89 -20.57 -15.83
N SER A 22 4.71 -21.51 -15.38
CA SER A 22 4.29 -22.56 -14.44
C SER A 22 3.80 -22.01 -13.08
N LEU A 23 4.14 -20.76 -12.73
CA LEU A 23 3.60 -20.09 -11.54
C LEU A 23 2.13 -19.70 -11.70
N ALA A 24 1.67 -19.38 -12.90
CA ALA A 24 0.28 -19.02 -13.16
C ALA A 24 -0.70 -20.20 -12.96
N GLU A 25 -0.21 -21.44 -13.04
CA GLU A 25 -1.01 -22.66 -12.95
C GLU A 25 -1.04 -23.27 -11.54
N LYS A 26 -0.18 -22.83 -10.62
CA LYS A 26 -0.06 -23.38 -9.26
C LYS A 26 -0.73 -22.50 -8.21
N ASP A 27 -0.84 -23.03 -7.00
CA ASP A 27 -1.39 -22.33 -5.84
C ASP A 27 -0.49 -21.14 -5.45
N THR A 28 -0.77 -20.00 -6.11
CA THR A 28 -0.06 -18.73 -5.94
C THR A 28 -0.64 -17.88 -4.83
N ASP A 29 -1.70 -18.32 -4.17
CA ASP A 29 -2.39 -17.57 -3.13
C ASP A 29 -1.48 -17.21 -1.95
N SER A 30 -0.49 -18.03 -1.66
CA SER A 30 0.48 -17.83 -0.59
C SER A 30 1.80 -17.18 -1.04
N LEU A 31 2.00 -16.89 -2.34
CA LEU A 31 3.22 -16.25 -2.85
C LEU A 31 3.29 -14.78 -2.37
N CYS A 32 4.36 -14.41 -1.68
CA CYS A 32 4.57 -13.08 -1.11
C CYS A 32 5.62 -12.28 -1.87
N GLU A 33 6.71 -12.95 -2.31
CA GLU A 33 7.82 -12.30 -3.00
C GLU A 33 8.43 -13.19 -4.08
N ILE A 34 8.94 -12.56 -5.14
CA ILE A 34 9.84 -13.15 -6.14
C ILE A 34 11.17 -12.42 -6.03
N ARG A 35 12.24 -13.14 -5.70
CA ARG A 35 13.56 -12.57 -5.50
C ARG A 35 14.49 -12.94 -6.65
N LEU A 36 14.81 -11.96 -7.48
CA LEU A 36 15.77 -12.07 -8.58
C LEU A 36 17.11 -11.50 -8.11
N ARG A 37 18.18 -12.28 -8.24
CA ARG A 37 19.54 -11.89 -7.81
C ARG A 37 20.53 -12.36 -8.85
N ALA A 38 21.42 -11.48 -9.28
CA ALA A 38 22.44 -11.83 -10.26
C ALA A 38 23.27 -13.04 -9.80
N ASP A 39 23.43 -14.01 -10.69
CA ASP A 39 24.19 -15.24 -10.50
C ASP A 39 23.80 -16.09 -9.28
N ARG A 40 22.56 -15.92 -8.80
CA ARG A 40 21.99 -16.69 -7.69
C ARG A 40 20.62 -17.26 -8.05
N PRO A 41 20.25 -18.42 -7.49
CA PRO A 41 18.94 -19.00 -7.74
C PRO A 41 17.79 -18.03 -7.46
N VAL A 42 16.82 -18.02 -8.36
CA VAL A 42 15.57 -17.32 -8.16
C VAL A 42 14.82 -17.96 -7.02
N ALA A 43 14.44 -17.15 -6.03
CA ALA A 43 13.69 -17.61 -4.88
C ALA A 43 12.25 -17.07 -4.91
N LEU A 44 11.31 -17.94 -4.62
CA LEU A 44 9.90 -17.67 -4.48
C LEU A 44 9.54 -17.81 -3.01
N VAL A 45 9.19 -16.69 -2.37
CA VAL A 45 8.84 -16.67 -0.95
C VAL A 45 7.33 -16.77 -0.82
N PHE A 46 6.88 -17.87 -0.26
CA PHE A 46 5.50 -18.12 0.13
C PHE A 46 5.30 -17.85 1.61
N SER A 47 4.05 -17.79 2.07
CA SER A 47 3.76 -17.73 3.49
C SER A 47 4.22 -19.03 4.18
N GLY A 48 5.32 -18.93 4.95
CA GLY A 48 5.89 -20.05 5.72
C GLY A 48 6.91 -20.93 5.00
N ARG A 49 7.22 -20.71 3.70
CA ARG A 49 8.26 -21.46 2.98
C ARG A 49 8.91 -20.64 1.88
N THR A 50 10.10 -21.07 1.47
CA THR A 50 10.79 -20.56 0.27
C THR A 50 11.07 -21.70 -0.69
N ASP A 51 10.60 -21.56 -1.93
CA ASP A 51 10.90 -22.49 -3.02
C ASP A 51 11.82 -21.83 -4.05
N TYR A 52 12.43 -22.62 -4.91
CA TYR A 52 13.28 -22.19 -6.00
C TYR A 52 12.73 -22.72 -7.33
N ILE A 53 13.07 -22.08 -8.43
CA ILE A 53 12.75 -22.54 -9.79
C ILE A 53 13.95 -23.31 -10.34
N THR A 54 13.72 -24.50 -10.90
CA THR A 54 14.71 -25.25 -11.66
C THR A 54 14.79 -24.74 -13.11
N LYS A 55 15.87 -25.11 -13.84
CA LYS A 55 16.02 -24.80 -15.28
C LYS A 55 14.91 -25.38 -16.15
N SER A 56 14.19 -26.39 -15.66
CA SER A 56 13.01 -26.96 -16.31
C SER A 56 11.68 -26.30 -15.90
N GLY A 57 11.70 -25.22 -15.09
CA GLY A 57 10.52 -24.51 -14.62
C GLY A 57 9.77 -25.18 -13.46
N ARG A 58 10.34 -26.22 -12.83
CA ARG A 58 9.73 -26.89 -11.68
C ARG A 58 10.08 -26.16 -10.38
N LEU A 59 9.17 -26.21 -9.43
CA LEU A 59 9.41 -25.69 -8.08
C LEU A 59 10.01 -26.76 -7.18
N THR A 60 10.99 -26.36 -6.36
CA THR A 60 11.63 -27.22 -5.36
C THR A 60 12.00 -26.41 -4.12
N GLY A 61 11.82 -27.01 -2.93
CA GLY A 61 12.33 -26.44 -1.66
C GLY A 61 13.81 -26.75 -1.41
N PHE A 62 14.46 -27.52 -2.28
CA PHE A 62 15.84 -27.97 -2.09
C PHE A 62 16.81 -27.21 -2.97
N TYR A 63 18.00 -26.95 -2.44
CA TYR A 63 19.08 -26.33 -3.18
C TYR A 63 19.81 -27.38 -4.04
N SER A 64 19.98 -27.10 -5.34
CA SER A 64 20.67 -27.98 -6.30
C SER A 64 21.34 -27.18 -7.40
N SER A 65 22.23 -27.82 -8.19
CA SER A 65 22.90 -27.23 -9.36
C SER A 65 21.96 -27.01 -10.54
N ASP A 66 20.75 -27.58 -10.53
CA ASP A 66 19.74 -27.43 -11.58
C ASP A 66 18.86 -26.19 -11.39
N LEU A 67 19.13 -25.36 -10.39
CA LEU A 67 18.35 -24.17 -10.14
C LEU A 67 18.60 -23.10 -11.20
N PHE A 68 17.52 -22.39 -11.56
CA PHE A 68 17.56 -21.30 -12.51
C PHE A 68 18.07 -20.02 -11.86
N SER A 69 18.95 -19.31 -12.53
CA SER A 69 19.48 -18.01 -12.11
C SER A 69 19.55 -17.07 -13.30
N PHE A 70 19.44 -15.78 -13.04
CA PHE A 70 19.71 -14.73 -14.01
C PHE A 70 21.15 -14.26 -13.91
N SER A 71 21.77 -13.95 -15.04
CA SER A 71 22.99 -13.14 -15.10
C SER A 71 22.71 -11.69 -14.71
N ARG A 72 23.75 -10.91 -14.41
CA ARG A 72 23.60 -9.46 -14.14
C ARG A 72 22.95 -8.72 -15.31
N THR A 73 23.37 -9.01 -16.54
CA THR A 73 22.81 -8.38 -17.75
C THR A 73 21.30 -8.62 -17.86
N GLU A 74 20.85 -9.85 -17.63
CA GLU A 74 19.41 -10.17 -17.67
C GLU A 74 18.62 -9.44 -16.55
N ILE A 75 19.20 -9.29 -15.34
CA ILE A 75 18.58 -8.50 -14.27
C ILE A 75 18.45 -7.03 -14.68
N GLU A 76 19.49 -6.45 -15.29
CA GLU A 76 19.46 -5.07 -15.79
C GLU A 76 18.42 -4.88 -16.91
N GLU A 77 18.31 -5.83 -17.83
CA GLU A 77 17.29 -5.81 -18.88
C GLU A 77 15.85 -5.89 -18.31
N ILE A 78 15.63 -6.76 -17.32
CA ILE A 78 14.33 -6.84 -16.62
C ILE A 78 14.04 -5.50 -15.93
N PHE A 79 15.02 -4.91 -15.25
CA PHE A 79 14.86 -3.60 -14.58
C PHE A 79 14.48 -2.50 -15.58
N ILE A 80 15.17 -2.40 -16.73
CA ILE A 80 14.86 -1.41 -17.77
C ILE A 80 13.44 -1.58 -18.29
N ARG A 81 12.99 -2.82 -18.55
CA ARG A 81 11.61 -3.12 -18.96
C ARG A 81 10.60 -2.72 -17.89
N LEU A 82 10.86 -3.01 -16.62
CA LEU A 82 10.01 -2.62 -15.48
C LEU A 82 9.88 -1.10 -15.35
N CYS A 83 10.92 -0.35 -15.74
CA CYS A 83 10.90 1.12 -15.81
C CYS A 83 10.19 1.66 -17.07
N GLY A 84 9.62 0.81 -17.92
CA GLY A 84 9.01 1.23 -19.20
C GLY A 84 10.00 1.92 -20.12
N TYR A 85 11.28 1.52 -20.09
CA TYR A 85 12.41 2.12 -20.82
C TYR A 85 12.68 3.61 -20.45
N SER A 86 12.09 4.11 -19.36
CA SER A 86 12.26 5.51 -18.90
C SER A 86 12.72 5.57 -17.44
N VAL A 87 13.95 5.12 -17.20
CA VAL A 87 14.57 5.11 -15.86
C VAL A 87 14.61 6.51 -15.24
N HIS A 88 14.80 7.54 -16.07
CA HIS A 88 14.87 8.94 -15.61
C HIS A 88 13.57 9.46 -14.99
N SER A 89 12.41 8.99 -15.44
CA SER A 89 11.13 9.40 -14.88
C SER A 89 10.89 8.83 -13.46
N LEU A 90 11.62 7.79 -13.08
CA LEU A 90 11.51 7.10 -11.80
C LEU A 90 12.69 7.37 -10.87
N THR A 91 13.52 8.39 -11.17
CA THR A 91 14.75 8.67 -10.42
C THR A 91 14.53 8.82 -8.91
N ASN A 92 13.47 9.51 -8.49
CA ASN A 92 13.15 9.69 -7.07
C ASN A 92 12.81 8.36 -6.39
N ASN A 93 11.98 7.54 -7.03
CA ASN A 93 11.58 6.23 -6.51
C ASN A 93 12.77 5.26 -6.43
N ILE A 94 13.66 5.30 -7.43
CA ILE A 94 14.88 4.49 -7.44
C ILE A 94 15.85 4.96 -6.35
N ALA A 95 15.92 6.24 -6.07
CA ALA A 95 16.70 6.79 -4.96
C ALA A 95 16.16 6.29 -3.60
N ASP A 96 14.84 6.10 -3.49
CA ASP A 96 14.16 5.49 -2.33
C ASP A 96 14.29 3.96 -2.30
N GLY A 97 14.93 3.35 -3.32
CA GLY A 97 15.25 1.92 -3.40
C GLY A 97 14.12 1.05 -3.94
N PHE A 98 13.06 1.61 -4.55
CA PHE A 98 11.98 0.80 -5.12
C PHE A 98 11.28 1.50 -6.30
N ILE A 99 10.61 0.68 -7.11
CA ILE A 99 9.62 1.12 -8.11
C ILE A 99 8.28 0.43 -7.84
N THR A 100 7.19 1.04 -8.30
CA THR A 100 5.83 0.47 -8.14
C THR A 100 5.22 0.25 -9.51
N LEU A 101 4.71 -0.97 -9.76
CA LEU A 101 3.92 -1.32 -10.94
C LEU A 101 2.42 -1.19 -10.62
N ASP A 102 1.61 -1.31 -11.68
CA ASP A 102 0.16 -1.43 -11.54
C ASP A 102 -0.22 -2.57 -10.59
N GLY A 103 -1.36 -2.42 -9.91
CA GLY A 103 -1.77 -3.37 -8.88
C GLY A 103 -1.02 -3.25 -7.54
N GLY A 104 -0.26 -2.16 -7.33
CA GLY A 104 0.48 -1.91 -6.08
C GLY A 104 1.68 -2.83 -5.85
N ILE A 105 2.16 -3.47 -6.92
CA ILE A 105 3.32 -4.36 -6.87
C ILE A 105 4.57 -3.52 -6.64
N ARG A 106 5.19 -3.69 -5.48
CA ARG A 106 6.40 -2.96 -5.10
C ARG A 106 7.64 -3.79 -5.41
N ILE A 107 8.57 -3.21 -6.14
CA ILE A 107 9.81 -3.86 -6.55
C ILE A 107 10.99 -3.12 -5.91
N GLY A 108 11.59 -3.73 -4.90
CA GLY A 108 12.85 -3.26 -4.33
C GLY A 108 13.97 -3.43 -5.33
N VAL A 109 14.74 -2.37 -5.54
CA VAL A 109 15.88 -2.33 -6.47
C VAL A 109 17.15 -2.12 -5.68
N TYR A 110 18.15 -2.95 -5.90
CA TYR A 110 19.45 -2.77 -5.27
C TYR A 110 20.61 -3.08 -6.22
N GLY A 111 21.72 -2.42 -5.97
CA GLY A 111 22.95 -2.48 -6.73
C GLY A 111 23.95 -1.48 -6.16
N THR A 112 24.69 -0.78 -6.99
CA THR A 112 25.64 0.26 -6.56
C THR A 112 24.95 1.60 -6.46
N ALA A 113 24.89 2.19 -5.26
CA ALA A 113 24.31 3.52 -5.05
C ALA A 113 25.13 4.62 -5.74
N VAL A 114 24.45 5.56 -6.37
CA VAL A 114 25.03 6.82 -6.86
C VAL A 114 24.70 7.90 -5.84
N VAL A 115 25.76 8.46 -5.21
CA VAL A 115 25.62 9.46 -4.17
C VAL A 115 26.06 10.81 -4.70
N ARG A 116 25.25 11.88 -4.50
CA ARG A 116 25.58 13.28 -4.75
C ARG A 116 25.17 14.08 -3.53
N ASP A 117 26.06 14.94 -3.06
CA ASP A 117 25.84 15.80 -1.88
C ASP A 117 25.34 15.03 -0.64
N GLY A 118 25.90 13.83 -0.41
CA GLY A 118 25.54 12.95 0.71
C GLY A 118 24.17 12.25 0.59
N LYS A 119 23.48 12.39 -0.55
CA LYS A 119 22.19 11.76 -0.81
C LYS A 119 22.29 10.73 -1.93
N ILE A 120 21.60 9.62 -1.78
CA ILE A 120 21.43 8.65 -2.87
C ILE A 120 20.52 9.30 -3.92
N THR A 121 21.00 9.38 -5.15
CA THR A 121 20.26 9.97 -6.27
C THR A 121 19.81 8.92 -7.28
N SER A 122 20.44 7.75 -7.30
CA SER A 122 20.11 6.65 -8.20
C SER A 122 20.83 5.37 -7.79
N VAL A 123 20.54 4.28 -8.49
CA VAL A 123 21.23 2.99 -8.40
C VAL A 123 21.77 2.64 -9.78
N ARG A 124 23.01 2.17 -9.85
CA ARG A 124 23.63 1.60 -11.06
C ARG A 124 24.08 0.18 -10.82
N ASN A 125 24.40 -0.56 -11.89
CA ASN A 125 24.81 -1.96 -11.80
C ASN A 125 23.80 -2.73 -10.93
N VAL A 126 22.55 -2.81 -11.39
CA VAL A 126 21.47 -3.46 -10.62
C VAL A 126 21.84 -4.94 -10.42
N GLU A 127 21.96 -5.35 -9.17
CA GLU A 127 22.33 -6.72 -8.78
C GLU A 127 21.13 -7.57 -8.38
N GLY A 128 20.00 -6.94 -8.15
CA GLY A 128 18.79 -7.70 -7.88
C GLY A 128 17.53 -6.87 -7.72
N LEU A 129 16.43 -7.61 -7.82
CA LEU A 129 15.06 -7.11 -7.76
C LEU A 129 14.28 -7.96 -6.76
N ASN A 130 13.61 -7.32 -5.82
CA ASN A 130 12.72 -7.98 -4.88
C ASN A 130 11.26 -7.59 -5.18
N ILE A 131 10.56 -8.44 -5.92
CA ILE A 131 9.19 -8.20 -6.36
C ILE A 131 8.24 -8.66 -5.26
N ARG A 132 7.57 -7.73 -4.59
CA ARG A 132 6.58 -8.03 -3.55
C ARG A 132 5.19 -8.07 -4.15
N ILE A 133 4.52 -9.21 -3.99
CA ILE A 133 3.16 -9.43 -4.44
C ILE A 133 2.21 -9.03 -3.30
N PRO A 134 1.47 -7.91 -3.44
CA PRO A 134 0.60 -7.45 -2.37
C PRO A 134 -0.60 -8.39 -2.20
N ALA A 135 -0.95 -8.66 -0.93
CA ALA A 135 -2.15 -9.39 -0.59
C ALA A 135 -3.29 -8.42 -0.27
N GLU A 136 -4.49 -8.70 -0.77
CA GLU A 136 -5.71 -8.03 -0.35
C GLU A 136 -6.44 -8.86 0.71
N TYR A 137 -6.93 -8.16 1.71
CA TYR A 137 -7.69 -8.75 2.81
C TYR A 137 -9.12 -8.21 2.79
N LYS A 138 -9.89 -8.59 1.75
CA LYS A 138 -11.30 -8.18 1.62
C LYS A 138 -12.13 -8.73 2.78
N GLY A 139 -12.94 -7.86 3.37
CA GLY A 139 -13.79 -8.17 4.52
C GLY A 139 -13.14 -7.93 5.88
N CYS A 140 -11.85 -7.57 5.95
CA CYS A 140 -11.20 -7.28 7.24
C CYS A 140 -11.80 -6.04 7.95
N ALA A 141 -12.35 -5.09 7.19
CA ALA A 141 -13.01 -3.89 7.72
C ALA A 141 -14.51 -4.07 8.00
N LEU A 142 -15.13 -5.21 7.68
CA LEU A 142 -16.57 -5.45 7.91
C LEU A 142 -17.04 -5.16 9.35
N PRO A 143 -16.30 -5.52 10.42
CA PRO A 143 -16.72 -5.21 11.78
C PRO A 143 -16.81 -3.71 12.03
N ILE A 144 -15.89 -2.92 11.47
CA ILE A 144 -15.86 -1.45 11.58
C ILE A 144 -16.98 -0.86 10.73
N TYR A 145 -17.09 -1.32 9.47
CA TYR A 145 -18.12 -0.87 8.54
C TYR A 145 -19.53 -1.05 9.12
N ASN A 146 -19.88 -2.26 9.56
CA ASN A 146 -21.20 -2.56 10.11
C ASN A 146 -21.52 -1.74 11.36
N ARG A 147 -20.52 -1.42 12.17
CA ARG A 147 -20.73 -0.68 13.44
C ARG A 147 -20.77 0.83 13.25
N LEU A 148 -19.98 1.37 12.32
CA LEU A 148 -19.79 2.83 12.21
C LEU A 148 -20.33 3.43 10.92
N PHE A 149 -20.31 2.70 9.80
CA PHE A 149 -20.49 3.33 8.49
C PHE A 149 -21.79 2.94 7.80
N ARG A 150 -22.43 1.86 8.20
CA ARG A 150 -23.69 1.43 7.60
C ARG A 150 -24.79 2.46 7.84
N GLY A 151 -25.21 3.17 6.78
CA GLY A 151 -26.21 4.22 6.80
C GLY A 151 -25.77 5.53 7.48
N ARG A 152 -24.49 5.72 7.78
CA ARG A 152 -23.92 6.93 8.38
C ARG A 152 -22.45 7.12 8.00
N MET A 153 -21.93 8.31 8.19
CA MET A 153 -20.55 8.62 7.79
C MET A 153 -19.85 9.48 8.86
N PRO A 154 -19.37 8.90 9.98
CA PRO A 154 -18.66 9.66 10.99
C PRO A 154 -17.23 9.96 10.57
N ASN A 155 -16.75 11.16 10.87
CA ASN A 155 -15.33 11.49 10.80
C ASN A 155 -14.54 10.57 11.73
N THR A 156 -13.66 9.74 11.18
CA THR A 156 -13.06 8.62 11.90
C THR A 156 -11.54 8.64 11.88
N VAL A 157 -10.92 8.42 13.03
CA VAL A 157 -9.48 8.18 13.18
C VAL A 157 -9.26 6.70 13.50
N ILE A 158 -8.52 5.98 12.64
CA ILE A 158 -8.11 4.59 12.86
C ILE A 158 -6.72 4.57 13.46
N CYS A 159 -6.59 4.01 14.64
CA CYS A 159 -5.39 3.96 15.46
C CYS A 159 -4.82 2.54 15.56
N GLY A 160 -3.50 2.43 15.63
CA GLY A 160 -2.82 1.16 15.86
C GLY A 160 -1.31 1.32 15.80
N ALA A 161 -0.59 0.35 16.36
CA ALA A 161 0.86 0.27 16.28
C ALA A 161 1.37 0.18 14.82
N PRO A 162 2.63 0.44 14.55
CA PRO A 162 3.23 0.08 13.26
C PRO A 162 2.93 -1.40 12.93
N MET A 163 2.62 -1.69 11.65
CA MET A 163 2.29 -3.04 11.16
C MET A 163 1.01 -3.67 11.74
N SER A 164 0.16 -2.94 12.46
CA SER A 164 -1.14 -3.44 12.95
C SER A 164 -2.21 -3.59 11.86
N GLY A 165 -1.88 -3.24 10.60
CA GLY A 165 -2.79 -3.37 9.45
C GLY A 165 -3.72 -2.19 9.23
N LYS A 166 -3.45 -1.01 9.77
CA LYS A 166 -4.26 0.22 9.56
C LYS A 166 -4.53 0.49 8.09
N THR A 167 -3.50 0.50 7.26
CA THR A 167 -3.62 0.72 5.81
C THR A 167 -4.45 -0.37 5.14
N THR A 168 -4.31 -1.63 5.58
CA THR A 168 -5.09 -2.76 5.06
C THR A 168 -6.58 -2.60 5.36
N VAL A 169 -6.91 -2.26 6.61
CA VAL A 169 -8.28 -1.97 7.05
C VAL A 169 -8.84 -0.74 6.33
N LEU A 170 -8.02 0.31 6.16
CA LEU A 170 -8.43 1.54 5.48
C LEU A 170 -8.78 1.29 4.01
N ARG A 171 -8.03 0.44 3.29
CA ARG A 171 -8.32 0.04 1.90
C ARG A 171 -9.67 -0.67 1.79
N ASP A 172 -9.87 -1.71 2.60
CA ASP A 172 -11.11 -2.48 2.55
C ASP A 172 -12.33 -1.65 3.01
N LEU A 173 -12.12 -0.73 3.97
CA LEU A 173 -13.15 0.20 4.40
C LEU A 173 -13.51 1.20 3.28
N CYS A 174 -12.51 1.73 2.57
CA CYS A 174 -12.69 2.57 1.40
C CYS A 174 -13.58 1.86 0.36
N ARG A 175 -13.22 0.62 -0.01
CA ARG A 175 -13.99 -0.20 -0.94
C ARG A 175 -15.43 -0.40 -0.46
N LEU A 176 -15.63 -0.81 0.80
CA LEU A 176 -16.97 -1.04 1.34
C LEU A 176 -17.83 0.23 1.33
N ILE A 177 -17.28 1.38 1.69
CA ILE A 177 -18.02 2.64 1.68
C ILE A 177 -18.35 3.07 0.25
N SER A 178 -17.40 2.90 -0.67
CA SER A 178 -17.62 3.21 -2.10
C SER A 178 -18.71 2.34 -2.71
N ASP A 179 -18.66 1.02 -2.48
CA ASP A 179 -19.52 0.06 -3.16
C ASP A 179 -20.91 -0.05 -2.49
N GLU A 180 -20.97 -0.04 -1.15
CA GLU A 180 -22.21 -0.29 -0.42
C GLU A 180 -22.98 1.00 -0.07
N GLU A 181 -22.27 2.09 0.26
CA GLU A 181 -22.89 3.38 0.60
C GLU A 181 -22.93 4.35 -0.60
N HIS A 182 -22.36 3.94 -1.74
CA HIS A 182 -22.30 4.71 -2.99
C HIS A 182 -21.71 6.11 -2.82
N LYS A 183 -20.76 6.29 -1.89
CA LYS A 183 -20.12 7.58 -1.62
C LYS A 183 -19.00 7.85 -2.62
N LYS A 184 -18.91 9.10 -3.05
CA LYS A 184 -17.75 9.59 -3.80
C LYS A 184 -16.58 9.76 -2.83
N ILE A 185 -15.53 8.98 -3.03
CA ILE A 185 -14.35 8.98 -2.17
C ILE A 185 -13.18 9.57 -2.94
N THR A 186 -12.41 10.43 -2.28
CA THR A 186 -11.08 10.81 -2.77
C THR A 186 -10.02 10.32 -1.79
N VAL A 187 -9.11 9.49 -2.28
CA VAL A 187 -7.94 9.02 -1.53
C VAL A 187 -6.74 9.91 -1.83
N ILE A 188 -6.10 10.44 -0.79
CA ILE A 188 -4.82 11.14 -0.92
C ILE A 188 -3.70 10.15 -0.61
N ASP A 189 -3.05 9.66 -1.65
CA ASP A 189 -2.08 8.57 -1.59
C ASP A 189 -0.65 9.08 -1.86
N GLU A 190 -0.08 9.75 -0.86
CA GLU A 190 1.25 10.37 -0.98
C GLU A 190 2.37 9.36 -1.24
N ARG A 191 2.24 8.14 -0.69
CA ARG A 191 3.26 7.09 -0.78
C ARG A 191 2.92 5.97 -1.77
N CYS A 192 1.85 6.11 -2.54
CA CYS A 192 1.33 5.06 -3.43
C CYS A 192 1.13 3.71 -2.72
N GLU A 193 0.65 3.74 -1.49
CA GLU A 193 0.36 2.54 -0.69
C GLU A 193 -1.09 2.07 -0.84
N MET A 194 -1.99 2.92 -1.32
CA MET A 194 -3.41 2.64 -1.52
C MET A 194 -3.75 2.33 -2.98
N SER A 195 -3.17 3.07 -3.92
CA SER A 195 -3.56 3.15 -5.33
C SER A 195 -3.40 1.86 -6.15
N GLY A 196 -2.78 0.84 -5.59
CA GLY A 196 -2.62 -0.46 -6.25
C GLY A 196 -3.64 -1.51 -5.84
N TYR A 197 -4.70 -1.13 -5.16
CA TYR A 197 -5.68 -2.03 -4.59
C TYR A 197 -7.09 -1.67 -5.05
N ASP A 198 -8.02 -2.61 -4.91
CA ASP A 198 -9.44 -2.37 -5.11
C ASP A 198 -9.96 -1.45 -3.98
N LEU A 199 -10.24 -0.21 -4.32
CA LEU A 199 -10.74 0.83 -3.41
C LEU A 199 -12.23 1.13 -3.62
N GLY A 200 -12.89 0.39 -4.51
CA GLY A 200 -14.29 0.55 -4.84
C GLY A 200 -14.56 1.45 -6.06
N ILE A 201 -15.76 1.31 -6.61
CA ILE A 201 -16.15 1.84 -7.92
C ILE A 201 -16.21 3.38 -7.98
N ASN A 202 -16.50 4.06 -6.85
CA ASN A 202 -16.67 5.52 -6.78
C ASN A 202 -15.46 6.20 -6.11
N THR A 203 -14.24 5.66 -6.28
CA THR A 203 -13.04 6.18 -5.62
C THR A 203 -12.06 6.78 -6.62
N ASP A 204 -11.74 8.06 -6.44
CA ASP A 204 -10.67 8.76 -7.11
C ASP A 204 -9.40 8.76 -6.25
N VAL A 205 -8.21 8.66 -6.88
CA VAL A 205 -6.94 8.61 -6.15
C VAL A 205 -5.98 9.69 -6.62
N LEU A 206 -5.59 10.58 -5.72
CA LEU A 206 -4.52 11.57 -5.92
C LEU A 206 -3.19 10.95 -5.50
N LYS A 207 -2.40 10.48 -6.48
CA LYS A 207 -1.10 9.80 -6.25
C LYS A 207 0.05 10.79 -6.14
N ASN A 208 0.97 10.57 -5.19
CA ASN A 208 2.16 11.40 -4.96
C ASN A 208 1.84 12.87 -4.61
N TYR A 209 0.64 13.18 -4.19
CA TYR A 209 0.31 14.52 -3.67
C TYR A 209 0.70 14.60 -2.19
N PRO A 210 1.43 15.65 -1.76
CA PRO A 210 1.58 15.95 -0.34
C PRO A 210 0.20 16.11 0.30
N LYS A 211 -0.06 15.43 1.42
CA LYS A 211 -1.42 15.27 1.98
C LYS A 211 -2.14 16.60 2.20
N ALA A 212 -1.50 17.57 2.84
CA ALA A 212 -2.13 18.87 3.09
C ALA A 212 -2.59 19.56 1.79
N GLN A 213 -1.76 19.53 0.74
CA GLN A 213 -2.14 20.10 -0.55
C GLN A 213 -3.21 19.25 -1.26
N GLY A 214 -3.08 17.93 -1.20
CA GLY A 214 -4.01 16.98 -1.79
C GLY A 214 -5.43 17.12 -1.24
N ILE A 215 -5.59 17.30 0.08
CA ILE A 215 -6.89 17.53 0.74
C ILE A 215 -7.56 18.78 0.13
N GLY A 216 -6.86 19.91 0.08
CA GLY A 216 -7.42 21.13 -0.48
C GLY A 216 -7.75 21.03 -1.98
N ILE A 217 -6.96 20.29 -2.77
CA ILE A 217 -7.23 20.03 -4.19
C ILE A 217 -8.46 19.13 -4.33
N ALA A 218 -8.56 18.05 -3.56
CA ALA A 218 -9.69 17.13 -3.60
C ALA A 218 -11.04 17.86 -3.47
N VAL A 219 -11.17 18.74 -2.47
CA VAL A 219 -12.40 19.50 -2.25
C VAL A 219 -12.73 20.41 -3.43
N ARG A 220 -11.73 21.13 -3.94
CA ARG A 220 -11.95 22.11 -5.02
C ARG A 220 -12.25 21.49 -6.39
N THR A 221 -11.73 20.28 -6.65
CA THR A 221 -11.75 19.71 -8.01
C THR A 221 -12.61 18.47 -8.15
N LEU A 222 -12.75 17.66 -7.10
CA LEU A 222 -13.43 16.36 -7.18
C LEU A 222 -14.77 16.33 -6.42
N SER A 223 -15.02 17.30 -5.52
CA SER A 223 -16.25 17.39 -4.74
C SER A 223 -16.62 16.04 -4.06
N PRO A 224 -15.73 15.45 -3.24
CA PRO A 224 -15.97 14.17 -2.60
C PRO A 224 -16.98 14.26 -1.48
N ASP A 225 -17.65 13.14 -1.17
CA ASP A 225 -18.41 12.98 0.07
C ASP A 225 -17.46 12.66 1.24
N VAL A 226 -16.36 11.92 0.94
CA VAL A 226 -15.39 11.46 1.92
C VAL A 226 -13.97 11.60 1.38
N VAL A 227 -13.08 12.13 2.20
CA VAL A 227 -11.62 12.10 1.93
C VAL A 227 -10.96 11.04 2.82
N ILE A 228 -10.12 10.23 2.22
CA ILE A 228 -9.35 9.20 2.92
C ILE A 228 -7.86 9.50 2.81
N CYS A 229 -7.15 9.52 3.95
CA CYS A 229 -5.71 9.69 4.02
C CYS A 229 -5.09 8.64 4.94
N ASP A 230 -4.04 7.96 4.48
CA ASP A 230 -3.25 7.13 5.39
C ASP A 230 -2.22 8.01 6.13
N GLU A 231 -2.07 7.76 7.42
CA GLU A 231 -1.07 8.34 8.33
C GLU A 231 -1.04 9.89 8.39
N ILE A 232 -1.91 10.49 9.20
CA ILE A 232 -1.84 11.92 9.51
C ILE A 232 -0.70 12.16 10.52
N GLY A 233 0.36 12.82 10.06
CA GLY A 233 1.60 13.02 10.80
C GLY A 233 1.86 14.46 11.26
N SER A 234 1.22 15.46 10.65
CA SER A 234 1.50 16.87 10.91
C SER A 234 0.25 17.67 11.32
N VAL A 235 0.49 18.78 12.03
CA VAL A 235 -0.57 19.73 12.41
C VAL A 235 -1.20 20.37 11.17
N LYS A 236 -0.41 20.67 10.16
CA LYS A 236 -0.90 21.24 8.90
C LYS A 236 -1.90 20.34 8.18
N GLU A 237 -1.69 19.04 8.20
CA GLU A 237 -2.65 18.08 7.64
C GLU A 237 -3.97 18.08 8.45
N ALA A 238 -3.88 18.20 9.77
CA ALA A 238 -5.06 18.31 10.63
C ALA A 238 -5.84 19.62 10.40
N GLU A 239 -5.15 20.74 10.16
CA GLU A 239 -5.78 22.03 9.80
C GLU A 239 -6.59 21.91 8.50
N GLU A 240 -6.04 21.25 7.48
CA GLU A 240 -6.75 21.01 6.23
C GLU A 240 -7.97 20.09 6.41
N LEU A 241 -7.87 19.09 7.29
CA LEU A 241 -9.03 18.24 7.65
C LEU A 241 -10.13 19.03 8.38
N CYS A 242 -9.78 19.96 9.26
CA CYS A 242 -10.76 20.86 9.89
C CYS A 242 -11.48 21.72 8.84
N THR A 243 -10.73 22.25 7.89
CA THR A 243 -11.29 23.04 6.78
C THR A 243 -12.23 22.19 5.92
N LEU A 244 -11.88 20.95 5.64
CA LEU A 244 -12.69 19.98 4.90
C LEU A 244 -14.03 19.73 5.60
N VAL A 245 -14.03 19.53 6.92
CA VAL A 245 -15.27 19.33 7.71
C VAL A 245 -16.18 20.55 7.63
N ASN A 246 -15.64 21.76 7.65
CA ASN A 246 -16.41 22.99 7.48
C ASN A 246 -17.07 23.10 6.10
N CYS A 247 -16.53 22.40 5.09
CA CYS A 247 -17.14 22.27 3.77
C CYS A 247 -18.18 21.14 3.67
N GLY A 248 -18.48 20.45 4.78
CA GLY A 248 -19.45 19.35 4.83
C GLY A 248 -18.91 18.01 4.33
N VAL A 249 -17.61 17.92 4.02
CA VAL A 249 -16.96 16.68 3.57
C VAL A 249 -16.49 15.89 4.77
N LYS A 250 -16.66 14.58 4.74
CA LYS A 250 -16.22 13.67 5.81
C LYS A 250 -14.79 13.17 5.57
N PHE A 251 -14.14 12.69 6.63
CA PHE A 251 -12.83 12.09 6.51
C PHE A 251 -12.69 10.76 7.26
N ILE A 252 -11.81 9.91 6.77
CA ILE A 252 -11.32 8.72 7.46
C ILE A 252 -9.80 8.72 7.33
N VAL A 253 -9.11 8.73 8.46
CA VAL A 253 -7.65 8.82 8.50
C VAL A 253 -7.05 7.82 9.47
N THR A 254 -5.74 7.54 9.32
CA THR A 254 -5.03 6.70 10.27
C THR A 254 -4.01 7.51 11.09
N MET A 255 -3.73 7.05 12.31
CA MET A 255 -2.66 7.57 13.16
C MET A 255 -1.92 6.45 13.88
N HIS A 256 -0.61 6.63 14.06
CA HIS A 256 0.21 5.70 14.85
C HIS A 256 0.03 5.95 16.34
N CYS A 257 -0.82 5.15 16.98
CA CYS A 257 -0.95 5.07 18.44
C CYS A 257 -1.71 3.79 18.82
N SER A 258 -1.38 3.19 19.94
CA SER A 258 -2.00 1.95 20.42
C SER A 258 -3.06 2.20 21.48
N GLU A 259 -3.01 3.34 22.15
CA GLU A 259 -3.87 3.68 23.27
C GLU A 259 -4.38 5.13 23.18
N LEU A 260 -5.53 5.38 23.85
CA LEU A 260 -6.16 6.70 23.86
C LEU A 260 -5.27 7.79 24.48
N TYR A 261 -4.49 7.47 25.51
CA TYR A 261 -3.61 8.44 26.14
C TYR A 261 -2.46 8.88 25.20
N GLU A 262 -1.98 7.99 24.33
CA GLU A 262 -0.99 8.32 23.31
C GLU A 262 -1.60 9.22 22.23
N LEU A 263 -2.84 8.89 21.80
CA LEU A 263 -3.58 9.69 20.82
C LEU A 263 -3.78 11.12 21.32
N LYS A 264 -4.17 11.31 22.59
CA LYS A 264 -4.35 12.62 23.23
C LYS A 264 -3.06 13.44 23.41
N ARG A 265 -1.89 12.84 23.23
CA ARG A 265 -0.60 13.55 23.21
C ARG A 265 -0.21 14.02 21.81
N ARG A 266 -0.96 13.66 20.78
CA ARG A 266 -0.66 14.06 19.40
C ARG A 266 -1.26 15.44 19.12
N PRO A 267 -0.45 16.47 18.80
CA PRO A 267 -0.97 17.83 18.53
C PRO A 267 -2.01 17.85 17.40
N GLN A 268 -1.78 17.07 16.33
CA GLN A 268 -2.74 16.96 15.22
C GLN A 268 -4.08 16.36 15.64
N PHE A 269 -4.11 15.42 16.58
CA PHE A 269 -5.36 14.87 17.09
C PHE A 269 -6.07 15.86 18.01
N ASN A 270 -5.32 16.58 18.86
CA ASN A 270 -5.90 17.57 19.75
C ASN A 270 -6.62 18.66 18.94
N LEU A 271 -6.00 19.15 17.87
CA LEU A 271 -6.61 20.10 16.96
C LEU A 271 -7.94 19.60 16.38
N LEU A 272 -7.97 18.36 15.86
CA LEU A 272 -9.20 17.74 15.33
C LEU A 272 -10.27 17.57 16.41
N SER A 273 -9.87 17.22 17.63
CA SER A 273 -10.77 17.00 18.77
C SER A 273 -11.36 18.31 19.29
N GLU A 274 -10.55 19.34 19.43
CA GLU A 274 -10.96 20.70 19.88
C GLU A 274 -11.89 21.36 18.86
N ALA A 275 -11.64 21.14 17.58
CA ALA A 275 -12.53 21.58 16.50
C ALA A 275 -13.84 20.77 16.40
N GLY A 276 -14.04 19.76 17.25
CA GLY A 276 -15.19 18.85 17.15
C GLY A 276 -15.21 18.02 15.86
N ALA A 277 -14.09 17.99 15.13
CA ALA A 277 -14.01 17.33 13.83
C ALA A 277 -13.97 15.79 13.93
N THR A 278 -13.58 15.20 15.07
CA THR A 278 -13.48 13.75 15.25
C THR A 278 -14.73 13.19 15.92
N GLU A 279 -15.45 12.32 15.22
CA GLU A 279 -16.69 11.69 15.74
C GLU A 279 -16.44 10.25 16.25
N ALA A 280 -15.45 9.55 15.69
CA ALA A 280 -15.10 8.19 16.11
C ALA A 280 -13.58 7.94 16.11
N CYS A 281 -13.13 7.11 17.07
CA CYS A 281 -11.77 6.57 17.10
C CYS A 281 -11.86 5.04 17.16
N VAL A 282 -11.16 4.38 16.24
CA VAL A 282 -11.06 2.91 16.16
C VAL A 282 -9.65 2.50 16.52
N PHE A 283 -9.47 1.65 17.51
CA PHE A 283 -8.18 1.09 17.88
C PHE A 283 -8.09 -0.35 17.41
N LEU A 284 -7.02 -0.68 16.66
CA LEU A 284 -6.75 -2.03 16.17
C LEU A 284 -5.83 -2.79 17.13
N ASN A 285 -5.97 -4.11 17.16
CA ASN A 285 -5.01 -5.00 17.78
C ASN A 285 -3.69 -5.05 16.98
N GLU A 286 -2.61 -5.49 17.62
CA GLU A 286 -1.26 -5.36 17.06
C GLU A 286 -0.95 -6.30 15.87
N LYS A 287 -1.71 -7.41 15.69
CA LYS A 287 -1.26 -8.50 14.78
C LYS A 287 -2.30 -9.08 13.83
N ASP A 288 -3.59 -8.74 13.97
CA ASP A 288 -4.65 -9.50 13.32
C ASP A 288 -5.75 -8.66 12.63
N PHE A 289 -5.51 -7.37 12.45
CA PHE A 289 -6.47 -6.39 11.87
C PHE A 289 -7.79 -6.27 12.65
N THR A 290 -7.93 -6.96 13.79
CA THR A 290 -9.17 -6.94 14.57
C THR A 290 -9.29 -5.66 15.38
N VAL A 291 -10.55 -5.32 15.70
CA VAL A 291 -10.87 -4.14 16.47
C VAL A 291 -10.66 -4.40 17.95
N LYS A 292 -9.76 -3.65 18.58
CA LYS A 292 -9.56 -3.63 20.03
C LYS A 292 -10.66 -2.84 20.73
N LYS A 293 -10.97 -1.64 20.21
CA LYS A 293 -11.90 -0.71 20.83
C LYS A 293 -12.43 0.30 19.81
N ILE A 294 -13.69 0.69 19.96
CA ILE A 294 -14.28 1.83 19.25
C ILE A 294 -14.79 2.83 20.29
N LEU A 295 -14.38 4.07 20.15
CA LEU A 295 -14.84 5.20 20.95
C LEU A 295 -15.64 6.13 20.04
N MET A 296 -16.82 6.55 20.49
CA MET A 296 -17.63 7.58 19.86
C MET A 296 -17.52 8.84 20.72
N ASN A 297 -17.13 9.96 20.11
CA ASN A 297 -17.31 11.26 20.74
C ASN A 297 -18.79 11.59 20.62
N ARG A 298 -19.48 11.67 21.75
CA ARG A 298 -20.82 12.23 21.77
C ARG A 298 -20.66 13.75 21.67
N SER A 299 -21.09 14.32 20.56
CA SER A 299 -21.33 15.76 20.41
C SER A 299 -22.41 16.20 21.39
#